data_6c4fd8e727c2c03b5e2ec0754da3e01d
#
_entry.id   6c4fd8e727c2c03b5e2ec0754da3e01d
#
_cell.length_a   1.000
_cell.length_b   1.000
_cell.length_c   1.000
_cell.angle_alpha   90.00
_cell.angle_beta   90.00
_cell.angle_gamma   90.00
#
_symmetry.space_group_name_H-M   'P 1'
#
loop_
_entity.id
_entity.type
_entity.pdbx_description
1 polymer ?
#
loop_
_entity_poly.entity_id
_entity_poly.type
_entity_poly.pdbx_seq_one_letter_code
_entity_poly.pdbx_strand_id
1 'polypeptide(L)'
;MRLFIDSLFFFRLFNDIIPAEIRKKAEGMIVLWIALGLLLAVFVVGLGILSYACGRRAVPDLFDPDVLDKRGYGMVKDDVLAGKDWLTQQETEDLELMSYDGKLLHALLVPCDNARGTIILFHGWRSSWKLDFGSVLPVYHSLGLNLIICDQRAYGKSEGLFTCFGVKERHDVVSWATYASQLFGDEHPILLGGISMGASTVLMASDLDLPGNVRGIIADCGFSSPYDIMDCVIRTRFRGVPVKPTLWLMGLFTSVFAGFGLKEASTFDSVAKSKTPILFIHGTADRFVPPEMSERACELCAAPKKLVLIEGAGHGLSYPRG
;
A
#
# COMPACT_ATOMS: atom_id res chain seq x y z
N MET A 1 -33.30 -17.48 -45.02
CA MET A 1 -33.15 -18.88 -45.48
C MET A 1 -32.23 -19.04 -46.67
N ARG A 2 -32.31 -18.24 -47.77
CA ARG A 2 -31.38 -18.30 -48.91
C ARG A 2 -29.90 -18.04 -48.51
N LEU A 3 -29.61 -16.99 -47.76
CA LEU A 3 -28.24 -16.68 -47.30
C LEU A 3 -27.60 -17.79 -46.45
N PHE A 4 -28.38 -18.57 -45.74
CA PHE A 4 -27.88 -19.71 -44.93
C PHE A 4 -27.58 -20.94 -45.80
N ILE A 5 -28.35 -21.14 -46.89
CA ILE A 5 -28.13 -22.23 -47.85
C ILE A 5 -26.91 -21.95 -48.71
N ASP A 6 -26.75 -20.69 -49.15
CA ASP A 6 -25.59 -20.26 -49.94
C ASP A 6 -24.28 -20.36 -49.13
N SER A 7 -24.31 -20.09 -47.83
CA SER A 7 -23.13 -20.24 -46.95
C SER A 7 -22.73 -21.69 -46.74
N LEU A 8 -23.73 -22.62 -46.63
CA LEU A 8 -23.48 -24.06 -46.51
C LEU A 8 -22.96 -24.67 -47.82
N PHE A 9 -23.44 -24.16 -48.96
CA PHE A 9 -22.96 -24.60 -50.27
C PHE A 9 -21.54 -24.16 -50.54
N PHE A 10 -21.19 -22.92 -50.23
CA PHE A 10 -19.83 -22.37 -50.26
C PHE A 10 -18.90 -23.15 -49.34
N PHE A 11 -19.36 -23.49 -48.13
CA PHE A 11 -18.56 -24.26 -47.16
C PHE A 11 -18.28 -25.71 -47.63
N ARG A 12 -19.24 -26.34 -48.32
CA ARG A 12 -19.03 -27.65 -48.92
C ARG A 12 -18.07 -27.59 -50.13
N LEU A 13 -18.28 -26.64 -51.04
CA LEU A 13 -17.41 -26.45 -52.19
C LEU A 13 -15.95 -26.14 -51.80
N PHE A 14 -15.78 -25.35 -50.75
CA PHE A 14 -14.47 -25.01 -50.18
C PHE A 14 -13.78 -26.23 -49.54
N ASN A 15 -14.55 -27.11 -48.93
CA ASN A 15 -14.06 -28.35 -48.33
C ASN A 15 -13.61 -29.40 -49.36
N ASP A 16 -14.22 -29.41 -50.56
CA ASP A 16 -13.88 -30.37 -51.62
C ASP A 16 -12.71 -29.93 -52.51
N ILE A 17 -12.41 -28.64 -52.56
CA ILE A 17 -11.35 -28.08 -53.40
C ILE A 17 -9.99 -28.05 -52.70
N ILE A 18 -9.96 -27.87 -51.33
CA ILE A 18 -8.70 -27.76 -50.58
C ILE A 18 -8.24 -29.13 -50.09
N PRO A 19 -7.01 -29.55 -50.43
CA PRO A 19 -6.41 -30.81 -49.94
C PRO A 19 -6.48 -30.88 -48.40
N ALA A 20 -6.84 -32.05 -47.85
CA ALA A 20 -7.03 -32.27 -46.42
C ALA A 20 -5.80 -31.85 -45.59
N GLU A 21 -4.60 -31.97 -46.12
CA GLU A 21 -3.36 -31.52 -45.45
C GLU A 21 -3.26 -30.01 -45.32
N ILE A 22 -3.68 -29.24 -46.34
CA ILE A 22 -3.65 -27.78 -46.32
C ILE A 22 -4.70 -27.27 -45.31
N ARG A 23 -5.88 -27.89 -45.29
CA ARG A 23 -6.93 -27.58 -44.36
C ARG A 23 -6.50 -27.84 -42.91
N LYS A 24 -5.91 -28.99 -42.61
CA LYS A 24 -5.39 -29.32 -41.28
C LYS A 24 -4.27 -28.36 -40.81
N LYS A 25 -3.40 -27.93 -41.73
CA LYS A 25 -2.41 -26.87 -41.45
C LYS A 25 -3.08 -25.51 -41.13
N ALA A 26 -4.08 -25.10 -41.89
CA ALA A 26 -4.81 -23.84 -41.67
C ALA A 26 -5.56 -23.86 -40.37
N GLU A 27 -6.26 -24.95 -40.03
CA GLU A 27 -6.92 -25.14 -38.74
C GLU A 27 -5.94 -25.06 -37.56
N GLY A 28 -4.77 -25.74 -37.67
CA GLY A 28 -3.71 -25.67 -36.67
C GLY A 28 -3.16 -24.26 -36.49
N MET A 29 -2.99 -23.48 -37.56
CA MET A 29 -2.56 -22.08 -37.48
C MET A 29 -3.63 -21.20 -36.85
N ILE A 30 -4.91 -21.39 -37.15
CA ILE A 30 -6.00 -20.63 -36.53
C ILE A 30 -6.02 -20.89 -35.02
N VAL A 31 -5.95 -22.15 -34.60
CA VAL A 31 -5.90 -22.50 -33.17
C VAL A 31 -4.70 -21.86 -32.48
N LEU A 32 -3.53 -21.87 -33.12
CA LEU A 32 -2.32 -21.21 -32.59
C LEU A 32 -2.53 -19.71 -32.43
N TRP A 33 -3.09 -19.01 -33.43
CA TRP A 33 -3.36 -17.59 -33.37
C TRP A 33 -4.40 -17.22 -32.29
N ILE A 34 -5.43 -18.04 -32.12
CA ILE A 34 -6.42 -17.88 -31.04
C ILE A 34 -5.73 -18.04 -29.69
N ALA A 35 -4.90 -19.06 -29.49
CA ALA A 35 -4.16 -19.28 -28.26
C ALA A 35 -3.22 -18.11 -27.93
N LEU A 36 -2.45 -17.62 -28.93
CA LEU A 36 -1.59 -16.45 -28.77
C LEU A 36 -2.37 -15.18 -28.44
N GLY A 37 -3.51 -14.98 -29.07
CA GLY A 37 -4.41 -13.86 -28.78
C GLY A 37 -4.96 -13.91 -27.35
N LEU A 38 -5.34 -15.09 -26.86
CA LEU A 38 -5.79 -15.27 -25.47
C LEU A 38 -4.65 -15.03 -24.47
N LEU A 39 -3.44 -15.55 -24.75
CA LEU A 39 -2.28 -15.29 -23.88
C LEU A 39 -1.94 -13.81 -23.82
N LEU A 40 -1.96 -13.11 -24.96
CA LEU A 40 -1.74 -11.66 -25.00
C LEU A 40 -2.82 -10.92 -24.20
N ALA A 41 -4.09 -11.31 -24.30
CA ALA A 41 -5.16 -10.70 -23.55
C ALA A 41 -4.97 -10.89 -22.03
N VAL A 42 -4.61 -12.09 -21.57
CA VAL A 42 -4.30 -12.37 -20.16
C VAL A 42 -3.11 -11.54 -19.70
N PHE A 43 -2.08 -11.42 -20.52
CA PHE A 43 -0.89 -10.61 -20.21
C PHE A 43 -1.24 -9.12 -20.06
N VAL A 44 -2.02 -8.56 -20.98
CA VAL A 44 -2.48 -7.17 -20.92
C VAL A 44 -3.34 -6.92 -19.68
N VAL A 45 -4.24 -7.84 -19.35
CA VAL A 45 -5.06 -7.77 -18.14
C VAL A 45 -4.18 -7.81 -16.89
N GLY A 46 -3.19 -8.71 -16.84
CA GLY A 46 -2.24 -8.81 -15.73
C GLY A 46 -1.43 -7.54 -15.53
N LEU A 47 -0.92 -6.93 -16.61
CA LEU A 47 -0.23 -5.63 -16.56
C LEU A 47 -1.18 -4.52 -16.10
N GLY A 48 -2.44 -4.54 -16.53
CA GLY A 48 -3.46 -3.58 -16.09
C GLY A 48 -3.73 -3.67 -14.58
N ILE A 49 -3.87 -4.89 -14.05
CA ILE A 49 -4.04 -5.14 -12.61
C ILE A 49 -2.81 -4.66 -11.83
N LEU A 50 -1.59 -5.03 -12.26
CA LEU A 50 -0.35 -4.61 -11.64
C LEU A 50 -0.21 -3.09 -11.62
N SER A 51 -0.39 -2.45 -12.78
CA SER A 51 -0.32 -0.99 -12.89
C SER A 51 -1.39 -0.31 -12.04
N TYR A 52 -2.61 -0.85 -12.02
CA TYR A 52 -3.69 -0.29 -11.19
C TYR A 52 -3.37 -0.41 -9.71
N ALA A 53 -2.97 -1.58 -9.21
CA ALA A 53 -2.77 -1.81 -7.78
C ALA A 53 -1.44 -1.26 -7.26
N CYS A 54 -0.34 -1.51 -7.98
CA CYS A 54 1.02 -1.29 -7.52
C CYS A 54 1.76 -0.15 -8.21
N GLY A 55 1.34 0.24 -9.43
CA GLY A 55 2.09 1.21 -10.23
C GLY A 55 2.20 2.58 -9.56
N ARG A 56 3.41 3.18 -9.66
CA ARG A 56 3.65 4.56 -9.24
C ARG A 56 2.64 5.50 -9.89
N ARG A 57 2.04 6.38 -9.09
CA ARG A 57 1.12 7.41 -9.58
C ARG A 57 1.45 8.74 -8.95
N ALA A 58 1.27 9.80 -9.71
CA ALA A 58 1.26 11.14 -9.14
C ALA A 58 0.08 11.25 -8.17
N VAL A 59 0.38 11.59 -6.94
CA VAL A 59 -0.63 11.97 -5.95
C VAL A 59 -0.81 13.48 -6.09
N PRO A 60 -2.03 13.99 -6.28
CA PRO A 60 -2.25 15.43 -6.35
C PRO A 60 -1.90 16.09 -5.02
N ASP A 61 -1.73 17.38 -5.01
CA ASP A 61 -1.45 18.08 -3.77
C ASP A 61 -2.66 18.00 -2.81
N LEU A 62 -2.50 17.21 -1.76
CA LEU A 62 -3.54 16.99 -0.73
C LEU A 62 -3.55 18.11 0.33
N PHE A 63 -2.80 19.18 0.12
CA PHE A 63 -2.94 20.46 0.81
C PHE A 63 -3.73 21.49 -0.03
N ASP A 64 -4.26 21.10 -1.19
CA ASP A 64 -5.17 21.91 -1.99
C ASP A 64 -6.61 21.67 -1.54
N PRO A 65 -7.34 22.71 -1.06
CA PRO A 65 -8.72 22.59 -0.60
C PRO A 65 -9.67 22.00 -1.64
N ASP A 66 -9.50 22.37 -2.90
CA ASP A 66 -10.36 21.89 -4.01
C ASP A 66 -10.13 20.39 -4.29
N VAL A 67 -8.89 19.93 -4.11
CA VAL A 67 -8.55 18.52 -4.25
C VAL A 67 -9.16 17.70 -3.11
N LEU A 68 -9.11 18.20 -1.87
CA LEU A 68 -9.73 17.55 -0.71
C LEU A 68 -11.24 17.42 -0.89
N ASP A 69 -11.91 18.47 -1.32
CA ASP A 69 -13.36 18.45 -1.57
C ASP A 69 -13.74 17.46 -2.68
N LYS A 70 -13.06 17.51 -3.84
CA LYS A 70 -13.30 16.60 -4.97
C LYS A 70 -13.06 15.13 -4.62
N ARG A 71 -12.19 14.84 -3.67
CA ARG A 71 -11.88 13.49 -3.21
C ARG A 71 -12.76 13.01 -2.06
N GLY A 72 -13.64 13.87 -1.54
CA GLY A 72 -14.57 13.52 -0.47
C GLY A 72 -13.97 13.64 0.94
N TYR A 73 -12.87 14.37 1.10
CA TYR A 73 -12.20 14.62 2.38
C TYR A 73 -12.66 15.92 3.06
N GLY A 74 -13.79 16.50 2.64
CA GLY A 74 -14.33 17.74 3.21
C GLY A 74 -14.49 17.71 4.73
N MET A 75 -14.75 16.53 5.31
CA MET A 75 -14.91 16.35 6.77
C MET A 75 -13.64 16.63 7.57
N VAL A 76 -12.46 16.39 7.00
CA VAL A 76 -11.14 16.56 7.63
C VAL A 76 -10.34 17.69 7.03
N LYS A 77 -10.93 18.43 6.09
CA LYS A 77 -10.26 19.46 5.32
C LYS A 77 -9.67 20.55 6.20
N ASP A 78 -10.44 21.05 7.13
CA ASP A 78 -10.01 22.16 8.01
C ASP A 78 -8.84 21.73 8.91
N ASP A 79 -8.87 20.51 9.43
CA ASP A 79 -7.79 19.96 10.26
C ASP A 79 -6.50 19.74 9.44
N VAL A 80 -6.62 19.24 8.21
CA VAL A 80 -5.49 19.05 7.29
C VAL A 80 -4.87 20.39 6.89
N LEU A 81 -5.70 21.42 6.61
CA LEU A 81 -5.23 22.75 6.28
C LEU A 81 -4.61 23.47 7.47
N ALA A 82 -5.16 23.30 8.68
CA ALA A 82 -4.53 23.81 9.90
C ALA A 82 -3.13 23.20 10.11
N GLY A 83 -2.98 21.91 9.86
CA GLY A 83 -1.67 21.25 9.89
C GLY A 83 -0.71 21.73 8.83
N LYS A 84 -1.20 22.05 7.61
CA LYS A 84 -0.41 22.72 6.56
C LYS A 84 0.11 24.08 7.05
N ASP A 85 -0.79 24.91 7.57
CA ASP A 85 -0.45 26.26 8.06
C ASP A 85 0.56 26.21 9.20
N TRP A 86 0.41 25.24 10.10
CA TRP A 86 1.38 24.96 11.14
C TRP A 86 2.75 24.58 10.56
N LEU A 87 2.78 23.65 9.58
CA LEU A 87 4.02 23.18 8.97
C LEU A 87 4.79 24.29 8.26
N THR A 88 4.11 25.28 7.65
CA THR A 88 4.78 26.42 7.00
C THR A 88 5.51 27.34 7.99
N GLN A 89 5.27 27.19 9.29
CA GLN A 89 5.93 27.95 10.35
C GLN A 89 7.10 27.18 10.98
N GLN A 90 7.32 25.93 10.57
CA GLN A 90 8.39 25.07 11.09
C GLN A 90 9.63 25.12 10.20
N GLU A 91 10.79 24.98 10.82
CA GLU A 91 11.99 24.60 10.06
C GLU A 91 11.83 23.16 9.55
N THR A 92 12.24 22.93 8.32
CA THR A 92 12.16 21.60 7.72
C THR A 92 13.43 21.28 6.94
N GLU A 93 13.83 20.02 6.93
CA GLU A 93 14.99 19.52 6.20
C GLU A 93 14.61 18.32 5.34
N ASP A 94 15.01 18.32 4.07
CA ASP A 94 14.86 17.15 3.19
C ASP A 94 15.93 16.10 3.58
N LEU A 95 15.49 14.89 3.91
CA LEU A 95 16.36 13.75 4.18
C LEU A 95 16.32 12.77 3.02
N GLU A 96 17.47 12.21 2.70
CA GLU A 96 17.59 11.16 1.69
C GLU A 96 18.42 10.00 2.23
N LEU A 97 18.02 8.78 1.90
CA LEU A 97 18.80 7.59 2.20
C LEU A 97 18.67 6.54 1.08
N MET A 98 19.70 5.71 0.95
CA MET A 98 19.65 4.56 0.04
C MET A 98 18.99 3.38 0.75
N SER A 99 17.91 2.85 0.14
CA SER A 99 17.24 1.64 0.64
C SER A 99 18.13 0.40 0.51
N TYR A 100 17.72 -0.70 1.17
CA TYR A 100 18.41 -2.00 1.12
C TYR A 100 18.55 -2.57 -0.31
N ASP A 101 17.66 -2.18 -1.23
CA ASP A 101 17.63 -2.63 -2.64
C ASP A 101 18.04 -1.53 -3.64
N GLY A 102 18.73 -0.48 -3.16
CA GLY A 102 19.35 0.56 -3.98
C GLY A 102 18.38 1.58 -4.56
N LYS A 103 17.27 1.88 -3.86
CA LYS A 103 16.37 2.99 -4.19
C LYS A 103 16.67 4.18 -3.32
N LEU A 104 16.75 5.38 -3.91
CA LEU A 104 16.83 6.62 -3.15
C LEU A 104 15.45 6.89 -2.53
N LEU A 105 15.41 6.94 -1.20
CA LEU A 105 14.23 7.24 -0.40
C LEU A 105 14.35 8.65 0.17
N HIS A 106 13.20 9.32 0.26
CA HIS A 106 13.08 10.68 0.74
C HIS A 106 12.16 10.76 1.95
N ALA A 107 12.48 11.64 2.89
CA ALA A 107 11.63 12.06 3.98
C ALA A 107 11.80 13.55 4.28
N LEU A 108 10.81 14.13 4.95
CA LEU A 108 10.88 15.47 5.51
C LEU A 108 11.14 15.37 7.00
N LEU A 109 12.20 15.99 7.50
CA LEU A 109 12.44 16.17 8.92
C LEU A 109 11.83 17.50 9.39
N VAL A 110 11.06 17.45 10.48
CA VAL A 110 10.66 18.63 11.26
C VAL A 110 11.30 18.49 12.63
N PRO A 111 12.38 19.22 12.93
CA PRO A 111 13.06 19.15 14.21
C PRO A 111 12.21 19.77 15.33
N CYS A 112 12.39 19.30 16.54
CA CYS A 112 11.79 19.84 17.74
C CYS A 112 12.88 20.23 18.75
N ASP A 113 12.80 21.43 19.29
CA ASP A 113 13.74 21.89 20.30
C ASP A 113 13.71 20.99 21.54
N ASN A 114 14.88 20.54 21.98
CA ASN A 114 15.03 19.62 23.12
C ASN A 114 14.18 18.35 22.99
N ALA A 115 14.15 17.77 21.79
CA ALA A 115 13.32 16.61 21.47
C ALA A 115 13.52 15.46 22.46
N ARG A 116 12.40 14.90 22.93
CA ARG A 116 12.35 13.73 23.82
C ARG A 116 12.40 12.39 23.09
N GLY A 117 12.29 12.45 21.76
CA GLY A 117 12.30 11.31 20.86
C GLY A 117 12.00 11.72 19.42
N THR A 118 11.95 10.76 18.53
CA THR A 118 11.61 10.96 17.11
C THR A 118 10.47 10.01 16.74
N ILE A 119 9.49 10.49 15.96
CA ILE A 119 8.51 9.61 15.32
C ILE A 119 8.74 9.58 13.82
N ILE A 120 8.77 8.36 13.24
CA ILE A 120 8.93 8.13 11.80
C ILE A 120 7.58 7.70 11.24
N LEU A 121 7.06 8.43 10.25
CA LEU A 121 5.68 8.34 9.78
C LEU A 121 5.58 7.77 8.35
N PHE A 122 4.74 6.76 8.17
CA PHE A 122 4.52 6.05 6.91
C PHE A 122 3.05 6.14 6.46
N HIS A 123 2.80 6.78 5.32
CA HIS A 123 1.46 7.06 4.79
C HIS A 123 0.80 5.84 4.12
N GLY A 124 -0.50 5.96 3.82
CA GLY A 124 -1.31 4.93 3.18
C GLY A 124 -1.16 4.83 1.66
N TRP A 125 -1.84 3.82 1.10
CA TRP A 125 -1.88 3.57 -0.34
C TRP A 125 -2.63 4.67 -1.09
N ARG A 126 -2.02 5.17 -2.17
CA ARG A 126 -2.56 6.28 -3.00
C ARG A 126 -2.89 7.55 -2.22
N SER A 127 -2.27 7.70 -1.08
CA SER A 127 -2.31 8.88 -0.24
C SER A 127 -0.94 9.56 -0.20
N SER A 128 -0.78 10.52 0.64
CA SER A 128 0.48 11.11 1.03
C SER A 128 0.42 11.47 2.51
N TRP A 129 1.59 11.71 3.10
CA TRP A 129 1.68 12.18 4.48
C TRP A 129 0.88 13.47 4.75
N LYS A 130 0.65 14.31 3.72
CA LYS A 130 -0.13 15.55 3.83
C LYS A 130 -1.57 15.30 4.29
N LEU A 131 -2.22 14.28 3.73
CA LEU A 131 -3.56 13.90 4.12
C LEU A 131 -3.55 13.07 5.40
N ASP A 132 -2.70 12.06 5.43
CA ASP A 132 -2.76 11.03 6.48
C ASP A 132 -2.27 11.57 7.83
N PHE A 133 -1.29 12.48 7.82
CA PHE A 133 -0.71 13.01 9.04
C PHE A 133 -0.88 14.51 9.21
N GLY A 134 -1.31 15.25 8.18
CA GLY A 134 -1.40 16.70 8.24
C GLY A 134 -2.04 17.25 9.52
N SER A 135 -3.16 16.66 9.92
CA SER A 135 -3.88 17.06 11.12
C SER A 135 -3.18 16.71 12.44
N VAL A 136 -2.34 15.67 12.48
CA VAL A 136 -1.72 15.15 13.71
C VAL A 136 -0.27 15.58 13.89
N LEU A 137 0.41 16.11 12.86
CA LEU A 137 1.79 16.60 12.96
C LEU A 137 1.99 17.60 14.10
N PRO A 138 1.13 18.65 14.27
CA PRO A 138 1.27 19.59 15.37
C PRO A 138 1.23 18.91 16.75
N VAL A 139 0.39 17.88 16.88
CA VAL A 139 0.24 17.14 18.15
C VAL A 139 1.51 16.35 18.46
N TYR A 140 2.03 15.57 17.54
CA TYR A 140 3.27 14.83 17.78
C TYR A 140 4.44 15.76 18.09
N HIS A 141 4.54 16.88 17.40
CA HIS A 141 5.57 17.88 17.67
C HIS A 141 5.41 18.52 19.06
N SER A 142 4.16 18.85 19.49
CA SER A 142 3.88 19.39 20.81
C SER A 142 4.19 18.42 21.97
N LEU A 143 4.25 17.11 21.67
CA LEU A 143 4.73 16.08 22.60
C LEU A 143 6.26 16.06 22.73
N GLY A 144 6.98 16.96 22.06
CA GLY A 144 8.43 17.04 22.07
C GLY A 144 9.09 15.99 21.17
N LEU A 145 8.48 15.64 20.02
CA LEU A 145 9.04 14.69 19.09
C LEU A 145 9.56 15.39 17.82
N ASN A 146 10.76 15.02 17.38
CA ASN A 146 11.12 15.24 15.98
C ASN A 146 10.20 14.41 15.09
N LEU A 147 9.86 14.92 13.90
CA LEU A 147 9.05 14.21 12.95
C LEU A 147 9.89 13.86 11.73
N ILE A 148 10.01 12.57 11.39
CA ILE A 148 10.53 12.10 10.10
C ILE A 148 9.35 11.60 9.31
N ILE A 149 9.00 12.33 8.25
CA ILE A 149 7.77 12.13 7.48
C ILE A 149 8.16 11.53 6.13
N CYS A 150 8.00 10.21 5.97
CA CYS A 150 8.52 9.49 4.82
C CYS A 150 7.60 9.59 3.60
N ASP A 151 8.19 9.86 2.44
CA ASP A 151 7.62 9.43 1.17
C ASP A 151 7.96 7.94 1.00
N GLN A 152 6.98 7.05 1.05
CA GLN A 152 7.24 5.62 0.84
C GLN A 152 7.72 5.37 -0.60
N ARG A 153 8.40 4.23 -0.84
CA ARG A 153 8.82 3.85 -2.21
C ARG A 153 7.68 3.96 -3.21
N ALA A 154 7.97 4.42 -4.43
CA ALA A 154 7.02 4.73 -5.49
C ALA A 154 6.05 5.90 -5.20
N TYR A 155 6.31 6.71 -4.18
CA TYR A 155 5.55 7.93 -3.86
C TYR A 155 6.47 9.15 -3.74
N GLY A 156 5.87 10.34 -3.88
CA GLY A 156 6.53 11.62 -3.66
C GLY A 156 7.88 11.75 -4.37
N LYS A 157 8.92 12.12 -3.62
CA LYS A 157 10.29 12.23 -4.10
C LYS A 157 11.06 10.88 -4.06
N SER A 158 10.56 9.86 -3.33
CA SER A 158 11.19 8.54 -3.26
C SER A 158 11.13 7.81 -4.59
N GLU A 159 12.19 7.07 -4.91
CA GLU A 159 12.24 6.23 -6.10
C GLU A 159 11.36 4.98 -6.00
N GLY A 160 11.26 4.26 -7.10
CA GLY A 160 10.48 3.04 -7.25
C GLY A 160 9.39 3.16 -8.31
N LEU A 161 9.08 2.05 -8.97
CA LEU A 161 8.01 1.93 -9.96
C LEU A 161 6.74 1.35 -9.36
N PHE A 162 6.89 0.57 -8.28
CA PHE A 162 5.80 -0.17 -7.66
C PHE A 162 5.78 0.01 -6.15
N THR A 163 4.59 0.22 -5.59
CA THR A 163 4.31 -0.01 -4.18
C THR A 163 4.10 -1.51 -3.95
N CYS A 164 4.60 -2.02 -2.83
CA CYS A 164 4.62 -3.45 -2.52
C CYS A 164 3.77 -3.81 -1.30
N PHE A 165 2.85 -2.93 -0.89
CA PHE A 165 1.88 -3.15 0.20
C PHE A 165 2.51 -3.58 1.53
N GLY A 166 3.64 -3.00 1.87
CA GLY A 166 4.38 -3.28 3.11
C GLY A 166 5.45 -4.36 2.97
N VAL A 167 5.43 -5.19 1.93
CA VAL A 167 6.38 -6.31 1.78
C VAL A 167 7.82 -5.84 1.64
N LYS A 168 8.08 -4.88 0.75
CA LYS A 168 9.40 -4.27 0.61
C LYS A 168 9.56 -3.06 1.52
N GLU A 169 8.50 -2.31 1.71
CA GLU A 169 8.47 -1.12 2.54
C GLU A 169 8.86 -1.40 3.99
N ARG A 170 8.60 -2.62 4.54
CA ARG A 170 9.03 -3.00 5.89
C ARG A 170 10.55 -2.92 6.08
N HIS A 171 11.32 -3.16 5.04
CA HIS A 171 12.78 -3.00 5.07
C HIS A 171 13.21 -1.53 5.00
N ASP A 172 12.41 -0.67 4.34
CA ASP A 172 12.62 0.77 4.36
C ASP A 172 12.38 1.34 5.76
N VAL A 173 11.41 0.78 6.53
CA VAL A 173 11.21 1.12 7.94
C VAL A 173 12.49 0.87 8.75
N VAL A 174 13.13 -0.29 8.57
CA VAL A 174 14.42 -0.60 9.24
C VAL A 174 15.49 0.40 8.82
N SER A 175 15.58 0.71 7.52
CA SER A 175 16.55 1.69 7.01
C SER A 175 16.35 3.07 7.62
N TRP A 176 15.13 3.59 7.66
CA TRP A 176 14.81 4.88 8.29
C TRP A 176 15.01 4.88 9.81
N ALA A 177 14.66 3.78 10.50
CA ALA A 177 14.90 3.66 11.94
C ALA A 177 16.42 3.66 12.26
N THR A 178 17.20 2.93 11.45
CA THR A 178 18.67 2.93 11.57
C THR A 178 19.26 4.30 11.29
N TYR A 179 18.80 4.98 10.25
CA TYR A 179 19.22 6.35 9.93
C TYR A 179 18.91 7.31 11.08
N ALA A 180 17.70 7.25 11.65
CA ALA A 180 17.32 8.09 12.78
C ALA A 180 18.15 7.79 14.04
N SER A 181 18.46 6.51 14.30
CA SER A 181 19.36 6.12 15.40
C SER A 181 20.78 6.71 15.22
N GLN A 182 21.31 6.66 14.00
CA GLN A 182 22.60 7.26 13.69
C GLN A 182 22.60 8.80 13.79
N LEU A 183 21.49 9.45 13.36
CA LEU A 183 21.37 10.90 13.36
C LEU A 183 21.22 11.48 14.78
N PHE A 184 20.41 10.84 15.63
CA PHE A 184 20.07 11.36 16.96
C PHE A 184 20.74 10.61 18.11
N GLY A 185 21.39 9.49 17.84
CA GLY A 185 22.08 8.64 18.83
C GLY A 185 21.25 7.45 19.31
N ASP A 186 21.96 6.40 19.75
CA ASP A 186 21.35 5.09 20.10
C ASP A 186 20.47 5.13 21.36
N GLU A 187 20.64 6.15 22.22
CA GLU A 187 19.80 6.35 23.41
C GLU A 187 18.54 7.19 23.11
N HIS A 188 18.47 7.84 21.94
CA HIS A 188 17.34 8.68 21.58
C HIS A 188 16.12 7.83 21.19
N PRO A 189 14.98 7.95 21.90
CA PRO A 189 13.81 7.10 21.64
C PRO A 189 13.23 7.32 20.24
N ILE A 190 12.92 6.23 19.54
CA ILE A 190 12.27 6.25 18.23
C ILE A 190 10.91 5.58 18.35
N LEU A 191 9.89 6.21 17.76
CA LEU A 191 8.57 5.65 17.53
C LEU A 191 8.35 5.46 16.02
N LEU A 192 7.65 4.41 15.65
CA LEU A 192 7.21 4.17 14.27
C LEU A 192 5.71 4.38 14.18
N GLY A 193 5.26 5.23 13.28
CA GLY A 193 3.84 5.54 13.06
C GLY A 193 3.41 5.20 11.64
N GLY A 194 2.21 4.62 11.48
CA GLY A 194 1.69 4.34 10.14
C GLY A 194 0.17 4.37 10.08
N ILE A 195 -0.35 4.73 8.91
CA ILE A 195 -1.79 4.71 8.61
C ILE A 195 -2.03 3.77 7.43
N SER A 196 -3.04 2.90 7.54
CA SER A 196 -3.47 1.99 6.47
C SER A 196 -2.31 1.11 5.95
N MET A 197 -1.89 1.25 4.69
CA MET A 197 -0.70 0.57 4.18
C MET A 197 0.54 0.88 5.02
N GLY A 198 0.73 2.13 5.46
CA GLY A 198 1.82 2.50 6.35
C GLY A 198 1.76 1.79 7.70
N ALA A 199 0.55 1.61 8.27
CA ALA A 199 0.35 0.81 9.49
C ALA A 199 0.75 -0.65 9.29
N SER A 200 0.31 -1.27 8.19
CA SER A 200 0.72 -2.64 7.83
C SER A 200 2.23 -2.73 7.61
N THR A 201 2.83 -1.69 7.03
CA THR A 201 4.28 -1.60 6.80
C THR A 201 5.07 -1.64 8.12
N VAL A 202 4.72 -0.78 9.09
CA VAL A 202 5.41 -0.75 10.40
C VAL A 202 5.12 -2.01 11.22
N LEU A 203 3.93 -2.59 11.10
CA LEU A 203 3.59 -3.86 11.73
C LEU A 203 4.39 -5.03 11.14
N MET A 204 4.53 -5.09 9.80
CA MET A 204 5.36 -6.10 9.13
C MET A 204 6.86 -5.89 9.38
N ALA A 205 7.29 -4.72 9.80
CA ALA A 205 8.67 -4.47 10.20
C ALA A 205 8.95 -4.92 11.65
N SER A 206 7.93 -5.18 12.46
CA SER A 206 8.07 -5.42 13.91
C SER A 206 8.80 -6.70 14.29
N ASP A 207 8.98 -7.65 13.39
CA ASP A 207 9.78 -8.87 13.56
C ASP A 207 11.15 -8.81 12.88
N LEU A 208 11.47 -7.67 12.25
CA LEU A 208 12.80 -7.42 11.68
C LEU A 208 13.76 -6.87 12.74
N ASP A 209 15.04 -6.79 12.38
CA ASP A 209 16.09 -6.30 13.26
C ASP A 209 16.05 -4.76 13.36
N LEU A 210 15.11 -4.25 14.14
CA LEU A 210 14.97 -2.84 14.44
C LEU A 210 16.04 -2.37 15.45
N PRO A 211 16.55 -1.13 15.34
CA PRO A 211 17.44 -0.56 16.36
C PRO A 211 16.88 -0.65 17.78
N GLY A 212 17.73 -0.90 18.76
CA GLY A 212 17.34 -1.09 20.16
C GLY A 212 16.65 0.11 20.83
N ASN A 213 16.76 1.29 20.25
CA ASN A 213 16.07 2.52 20.68
C ASN A 213 14.70 2.74 20.04
N VAL A 214 14.20 1.81 19.21
CA VAL A 214 12.80 1.79 18.78
C VAL A 214 11.94 1.33 19.97
N ARG A 215 11.16 2.25 20.54
CA ARG A 215 10.41 2.06 21.79
C ARG A 215 8.94 1.73 21.61
N GLY A 216 8.38 1.93 20.41
CA GLY A 216 6.97 1.63 20.15
C GLY A 216 6.55 1.81 18.71
N ILE A 217 5.41 1.20 18.39
CA ILE A 217 4.76 1.27 17.09
C ILE A 217 3.34 1.78 17.29
N ILE A 218 2.90 2.72 16.48
CA ILE A 218 1.53 3.23 16.40
C ILE A 218 0.97 2.86 15.02
N ALA A 219 -0.03 2.00 14.99
CA ALA A 219 -0.58 1.46 13.74
C ALA A 219 -2.09 1.74 13.65
N ASP A 220 -2.49 2.66 12.78
CA ASP A 220 -3.89 3.00 12.53
C ASP A 220 -4.42 2.32 11.27
N CYS A 221 -5.52 1.59 11.40
CA CYS A 221 -6.27 0.88 10.37
C CYS A 221 -5.41 -0.01 9.42
N GLY A 222 -4.42 -0.73 9.96
CA GLY A 222 -3.57 -1.64 9.20
C GLY A 222 -4.30 -2.92 8.77
N PHE A 223 -3.91 -3.48 7.62
CA PHE A 223 -4.43 -4.75 7.10
C PHE A 223 -3.49 -5.93 7.41
N SER A 224 -4.01 -7.17 7.31
CA SER A 224 -3.31 -8.40 7.65
C SER A 224 -2.21 -8.80 6.66
N SER A 225 -2.49 -8.72 5.35
CA SER A 225 -1.53 -9.03 4.28
C SER A 225 -1.94 -8.38 2.96
N PRO A 226 -1.01 -8.23 1.98
CA PRO A 226 -1.38 -7.80 0.63
C PRO A 226 -2.45 -8.69 -0.01
N TYR A 227 -2.39 -10.01 0.23
CA TYR A 227 -3.37 -10.95 -0.28
C TYR A 227 -4.77 -10.67 0.28
N ASP A 228 -4.89 -10.50 1.60
CA ASP A 228 -6.18 -10.35 2.27
C ASP A 228 -6.84 -9.01 1.94
N ILE A 229 -6.06 -7.91 1.90
CA ILE A 229 -6.63 -6.62 1.51
C ILE A 229 -7.07 -6.62 0.05
N MET A 230 -6.34 -7.27 -0.86
CA MET A 230 -6.74 -7.37 -2.26
C MET A 230 -7.97 -8.28 -2.42
N ASP A 231 -8.09 -9.39 -1.68
CA ASP A 231 -9.31 -10.21 -1.63
C ASP A 231 -10.51 -9.35 -1.21
N CYS A 232 -10.37 -8.59 -0.13
CA CYS A 232 -11.42 -7.69 0.37
C CYS A 232 -11.81 -6.63 -0.68
N VAL A 233 -10.86 -5.97 -1.30
CA VAL A 233 -11.09 -4.94 -2.33
C VAL A 233 -11.78 -5.52 -3.56
N ILE A 234 -11.37 -6.70 -4.05
CA ILE A 234 -11.99 -7.33 -5.20
C ILE A 234 -13.45 -7.67 -4.88
N ARG A 235 -13.74 -8.24 -3.72
CA ARG A 235 -15.12 -8.61 -3.33
C ARG A 235 -16.03 -7.41 -3.15
N THR A 236 -15.50 -6.33 -2.60
CA THR A 236 -16.33 -5.16 -2.23
C THR A 236 -16.49 -4.17 -3.37
N ARG A 237 -15.41 -3.91 -4.15
CA ARG A 237 -15.39 -2.86 -5.17
C ARG A 237 -15.51 -3.36 -6.62
N PHE A 238 -15.13 -4.61 -6.87
CA PHE A 238 -15.15 -5.21 -8.22
C PHE A 238 -16.11 -6.40 -8.28
N ARG A 239 -17.40 -6.16 -7.94
CA ARG A 239 -18.43 -7.18 -7.94
C ARG A 239 -18.52 -7.87 -9.29
N GLY A 240 -18.56 -9.22 -9.29
CA GLY A 240 -18.59 -10.04 -10.50
C GLY A 240 -17.22 -10.44 -11.06
N VAL A 241 -16.12 -9.85 -10.56
CA VAL A 241 -14.78 -10.30 -10.92
C VAL A 241 -14.43 -11.56 -10.12
N PRO A 242 -13.95 -12.65 -10.76
CA PRO A 242 -13.59 -13.88 -10.06
C PRO A 242 -12.35 -13.66 -9.20
N VAL A 243 -12.50 -13.74 -7.87
CA VAL A 243 -11.48 -13.35 -6.90
C VAL A 243 -10.21 -14.18 -7.01
N LYS A 244 -10.32 -15.53 -6.94
CA LYS A 244 -9.14 -16.42 -6.93
C LYS A 244 -8.29 -16.33 -8.20
N PRO A 245 -8.85 -16.36 -9.42
CA PRO A 245 -8.07 -16.17 -10.65
C PRO A 245 -7.40 -14.79 -10.70
N THR A 246 -8.08 -13.73 -10.26
CA THR A 246 -7.52 -12.37 -10.24
C THR A 246 -6.35 -12.25 -9.27
N LEU A 247 -6.47 -12.79 -8.05
CA LEU A 247 -5.38 -12.82 -7.07
C LEU A 247 -4.21 -13.69 -7.55
N TRP A 248 -4.47 -14.81 -8.20
CA TRP A 248 -3.42 -15.64 -8.79
C TRP A 248 -2.66 -14.87 -9.88
N LEU A 249 -3.38 -14.24 -10.81
CA LEU A 249 -2.77 -13.44 -11.86
C LEU A 249 -2.01 -12.24 -11.29
N MET A 250 -2.59 -11.53 -10.31
CA MET A 250 -1.92 -10.45 -9.61
C MET A 250 -0.64 -10.92 -8.93
N GLY A 251 -0.68 -12.04 -8.19
CA GLY A 251 0.49 -12.62 -7.54
C GLY A 251 1.61 -13.01 -8.50
N LEU A 252 1.26 -13.55 -9.68
CA LEU A 252 2.22 -13.84 -10.74
C LEU A 252 2.92 -12.54 -11.22
N PHE A 253 2.13 -11.50 -11.51
CA PHE A 253 2.66 -10.25 -12.05
C PHE A 253 3.43 -9.44 -11.01
N THR A 254 2.99 -9.41 -9.75
CA THR A 254 3.77 -8.77 -8.67
C THR A 254 5.10 -9.47 -8.43
N SER A 255 5.14 -10.81 -8.48
CA SER A 255 6.38 -11.56 -8.31
C SER A 255 7.36 -11.33 -9.46
N VAL A 256 6.88 -11.32 -10.71
CA VAL A 256 7.74 -11.19 -11.91
C VAL A 256 8.22 -9.74 -12.10
N PHE A 257 7.35 -8.74 -11.98
CA PHE A 257 7.64 -7.36 -12.36
C PHE A 257 7.95 -6.44 -11.18
N ALA A 258 7.31 -6.66 -10.01
CA ALA A 258 7.52 -5.85 -8.82
C ALA A 258 8.44 -6.55 -7.80
N GLY A 259 8.73 -7.84 -7.98
CA GLY A 259 9.66 -8.61 -7.18
C GLY A 259 9.17 -8.85 -5.75
N PHE A 260 7.86 -9.08 -5.55
CA PHE A 260 7.29 -9.48 -4.27
C PHE A 260 6.08 -10.39 -4.44
N GLY A 261 5.84 -11.27 -3.46
CA GLY A 261 4.69 -12.15 -3.39
C GLY A 261 3.59 -11.59 -2.49
N LEU A 262 2.30 -11.76 -2.88
CA LEU A 262 1.17 -11.26 -2.07
C LEU A 262 1.06 -11.89 -0.68
N LYS A 263 1.70 -13.04 -0.45
CA LYS A 263 1.73 -13.77 0.83
C LYS A 263 3.12 -13.83 1.44
N GLU A 264 4.06 -13.04 0.96
CA GLU A 264 5.45 -13.07 1.39
C GLU A 264 5.65 -12.49 2.80
N ALA A 265 4.82 -11.52 3.18
CA ALA A 265 4.80 -10.93 4.50
C ALA A 265 3.36 -10.79 5.00
N SER A 266 3.19 -10.93 6.30
CA SER A 266 1.90 -10.82 6.98
C SER A 266 2.08 -10.04 8.29
N THR A 267 1.18 -9.10 8.55
CA THR A 267 1.08 -8.42 9.84
C THR A 267 0.92 -9.43 10.99
N PHE A 268 0.08 -10.46 10.78
CA PHE A 268 -0.18 -11.48 11.83
C PHE A 268 1.08 -12.25 12.21
N ASP A 269 1.88 -12.67 11.21
CA ASP A 269 3.11 -13.42 11.45
C ASP A 269 4.19 -12.55 12.12
N SER A 270 4.25 -11.26 11.75
CA SER A 270 5.25 -10.34 12.29
C SER A 270 4.91 -9.92 13.72
N VAL A 271 3.66 -9.53 14.01
CA VAL A 271 3.29 -9.13 15.37
C VAL A 271 3.37 -10.27 16.37
N ALA A 272 3.17 -11.54 15.93
CA ALA A 272 3.33 -12.73 16.76
C ALA A 272 4.78 -12.96 17.22
N LYS A 273 5.75 -12.30 16.60
CA LYS A 273 7.18 -12.36 16.95
C LYS A 273 7.72 -11.01 17.46
N SER A 274 6.92 -9.97 17.41
CA SER A 274 7.32 -8.61 17.81
C SER A 274 7.75 -8.58 19.28
N LYS A 275 8.81 -7.81 19.54
CA LYS A 275 9.27 -7.47 20.89
C LYS A 275 8.98 -6.00 21.23
N THR A 276 8.66 -5.19 20.23
CA THR A 276 8.38 -3.77 20.36
C THR A 276 6.94 -3.55 20.75
N PRO A 277 6.62 -2.72 21.77
CA PRO A 277 5.24 -2.40 22.16
C PRO A 277 4.44 -1.81 21.01
N ILE A 278 3.17 -2.20 20.88
CA ILE A 278 2.33 -1.76 19.74
C ILE A 278 1.00 -1.17 20.25
N LEU A 279 0.69 0.04 19.79
CA LEU A 279 -0.63 0.65 19.88
C LEU A 279 -1.36 0.44 18.55
N PHE A 280 -2.39 -0.39 18.58
CA PHE A 280 -3.32 -0.57 17.46
C PHE A 280 -4.46 0.43 17.59
N ILE A 281 -4.81 1.12 16.51
CA ILE A 281 -5.94 2.03 16.44
C ILE A 281 -6.78 1.62 15.23
N HIS A 282 -8.13 1.69 15.34
CA HIS A 282 -8.99 1.42 14.18
C HIS A 282 -10.36 2.07 14.37
N GLY A 283 -10.91 2.60 13.29
CA GLY A 283 -12.29 3.12 13.29
C GLY A 283 -13.31 1.99 13.11
N THR A 284 -14.37 1.96 13.95
CA THR A 284 -15.38 0.87 13.91
C THR A 284 -16.25 0.90 12.64
N ALA A 285 -16.31 2.04 11.94
CA ALA A 285 -17.06 2.18 10.68
C ALA A 285 -16.16 2.10 9.44
N ASP A 286 -14.94 1.57 9.55
CA ASP A 286 -14.05 1.37 8.41
C ASP A 286 -14.61 0.31 7.46
N ARG A 287 -14.92 0.73 6.22
CA ARG A 287 -15.46 -0.13 5.16
C ARG A 287 -14.41 -0.49 4.09
N PHE A 288 -13.17 -0.09 4.29
CA PHE A 288 -12.07 -0.37 3.37
C PHE A 288 -11.13 -1.45 3.93
N VAL A 289 -10.66 -1.26 5.16
CA VAL A 289 -9.94 -2.29 5.92
C VAL A 289 -10.86 -2.71 7.07
N PRO A 290 -11.29 -3.98 7.12
CA PRO A 290 -12.13 -4.47 8.22
C PRO A 290 -11.44 -4.32 9.59
N PRO A 291 -12.11 -3.74 10.63
CA PRO A 291 -11.52 -3.57 11.96
C PRO A 291 -11.04 -4.88 12.59
N GLU A 292 -11.66 -5.99 12.23
CA GLU A 292 -11.32 -7.33 12.67
C GLU A 292 -9.86 -7.71 12.33
N MET A 293 -9.27 -7.08 11.31
CA MET A 293 -7.85 -7.29 10.97
C MET A 293 -6.94 -6.71 12.07
N SER A 294 -7.23 -5.53 12.61
CA SER A 294 -6.48 -4.94 13.73
C SER A 294 -6.76 -5.65 15.04
N GLU A 295 -8.01 -6.04 15.30
CA GLU A 295 -8.39 -6.84 16.47
C GLU A 295 -7.59 -8.14 16.49
N ARG A 296 -7.58 -8.87 15.39
CA ARG A 296 -6.84 -10.13 15.27
C ARG A 296 -5.33 -9.93 15.37
N ALA A 297 -4.78 -8.87 14.76
CA ALA A 297 -3.36 -8.55 14.89
C ALA A 297 -2.98 -8.25 16.35
N CYS A 298 -3.83 -7.50 17.06
CA CYS A 298 -3.64 -7.24 18.49
C CYS A 298 -3.70 -8.52 19.32
N GLU A 299 -4.67 -9.42 19.10
CA GLU A 299 -4.74 -10.70 19.79
C GLU A 299 -3.45 -11.52 19.65
N LEU A 300 -2.93 -11.62 18.42
CA LEU A 300 -1.73 -12.40 18.07
C LEU A 300 -0.42 -11.77 18.54
N CYS A 301 -0.41 -10.46 18.82
CA CYS A 301 0.82 -9.73 19.14
C CYS A 301 1.47 -10.26 20.41
N ALA A 302 2.77 -10.62 20.34
CA ALA A 302 3.55 -11.13 21.44
C ALA A 302 4.08 -10.04 22.39
N ALA A 303 4.27 -8.82 21.88
CA ALA A 303 4.77 -7.68 22.64
C ALA A 303 3.66 -7.04 23.52
N PRO A 304 4.03 -6.13 24.45
CA PRO A 304 3.04 -5.27 25.11
C PRO A 304 2.19 -4.55 24.08
N LYS A 305 0.87 -4.56 24.28
CA LYS A 305 -0.08 -4.12 23.26
C LYS A 305 -1.29 -3.43 23.85
N LYS A 306 -1.85 -2.52 23.08
CA LYS A 306 -3.16 -1.89 23.35
C LYS A 306 -3.93 -1.74 22.04
N LEU A 307 -5.23 -2.01 22.06
CA LEU A 307 -6.16 -1.72 20.96
C LEU A 307 -7.07 -0.58 21.39
N VAL A 308 -7.24 0.40 20.51
CA VAL A 308 -8.18 1.50 20.65
C VAL A 308 -9.10 1.51 19.45
N LEU A 309 -10.38 1.24 19.66
CA LEU A 309 -11.41 1.33 18.63
C LEU A 309 -12.11 2.69 18.75
N ILE A 310 -12.14 3.43 17.63
CA ILE A 310 -12.79 4.75 17.57
C ILE A 310 -14.18 4.58 16.98
N GLU A 311 -15.19 4.78 17.80
CA GLU A 311 -16.58 4.55 17.43
C GLU A 311 -17.03 5.47 16.27
N GLY A 312 -17.59 4.86 15.24
CA GLY A 312 -18.10 5.56 14.05
C GLY A 312 -17.04 6.19 13.14
N ALA A 313 -15.74 6.06 13.45
CA ALA A 313 -14.69 6.53 12.57
C ALA A 313 -14.56 5.62 11.33
N GLY A 314 -14.38 6.21 10.16
CA GLY A 314 -14.10 5.52 8.91
C GLY A 314 -12.60 5.27 8.71
N HIS A 315 -12.22 4.81 7.52
CA HIS A 315 -10.83 4.49 7.17
C HIS A 315 -9.91 5.71 7.26
N GLY A 316 -8.85 5.63 8.08
CA GLY A 316 -7.86 6.70 8.27
C GLY A 316 -8.42 7.95 8.95
N LEU A 317 -9.58 7.85 9.62
CA LEU A 317 -10.26 8.97 10.30
C LEU A 317 -10.27 8.83 11.82
N SER A 318 -9.39 8.01 12.37
CA SER A 318 -9.37 7.74 13.82
C SER A 318 -9.00 8.97 14.63
N TYR A 319 -8.02 9.76 14.20
CA TYR A 319 -7.59 10.97 14.90
C TYR A 319 -8.65 12.09 14.87
N PRO A 320 -9.26 12.47 13.74
CA PRO A 320 -10.27 13.54 13.72
C PRO A 320 -11.56 13.21 14.48
N ARG A 321 -11.78 11.94 14.83
CA ARG A 321 -12.97 11.45 15.53
C ARG A 321 -12.71 11.02 16.97
N GLY A 322 -11.48 10.73 17.33
CA GLY A 322 -11.03 10.33 18.68
C GLY A 322 -10.50 11.48 19.48
#